data_2799428454b34ab7b99f94f9e2e0dfb0
#
_entry.id   2799428454b34ab7b99f94f9e2e0dfb0
#
_cell.length_a   1.000
_cell.length_b   1.000
_cell.length_c   1.000
_cell.angle_alpha   90.00
_cell.angle_beta   90.00
_cell.angle_gamma   90.00
#
_symmetry.space_group_name_H-M   'P 1'
#
loop_
_entity.id
_entity.type
_entity.pdbx_description
1 polymer ?
#
loop_
_entity_poly.entity_id
_entity_poly.type
_entity_poly.pdbx_seq_one_letter_code
_entity_poly.pdbx_strand_id
1 'polypeptide(L)'
;PSSAASDVYKRQTPTFTSFQNWTGRRPEELAFTEEPEARKECERELVRTFLHCYGPSGRDSFMGWLGCSGQQARRLWSGAKDEMEPVQTGKKTCYMLSNDMEALAHSQADGERLLLLGAHDPYLDIKDRDVLLEDRTLQKAVWKTVGNPGVILKAGRIAGIWRTKTLGDKLETEMTLFEALETVEKNNLKELAEEYAQFRGLALKKCVI
;
A
#
# COMPACT_ATOMS: atom_id res chain seq x y z
N PRO A 1 -9.30 -12.76 11.92
CA PRO A 1 -9.61 -12.51 10.51
C PRO A 1 -11.12 -12.46 10.35
N SER A 2 -11.65 -11.36 9.82
CA SER A 2 -13.09 -11.25 9.62
C SER A 2 -13.50 -12.23 8.52
N SER A 3 -14.69 -12.84 8.66
CA SER A 3 -15.27 -13.75 7.64
C SER A 3 -15.36 -13.13 6.24
N ALA A 4 -15.39 -11.80 6.15
CA ALA A 4 -15.36 -11.06 4.90
C ALA A 4 -14.04 -11.19 4.13
N ALA A 5 -12.89 -11.30 4.83
CA ALA A 5 -11.60 -11.51 4.16
C ALA A 5 -11.50 -12.89 3.49
N SER A 6 -12.13 -13.92 4.05
CA SER A 6 -12.14 -15.26 3.46
C SER A 6 -13.00 -15.34 2.20
N ASP A 7 -14.00 -14.50 2.04
CA ASP A 7 -14.93 -14.52 0.92
C ASP A 7 -14.34 -13.88 -0.36
N VAL A 8 -13.43 -12.93 -0.20
CA VAL A 8 -12.74 -12.26 -1.33
C VAL A 8 -11.71 -13.20 -1.99
N TYR A 9 -11.19 -14.17 -1.25
CA TYR A 9 -10.16 -15.12 -1.71
C TYR A 9 -10.71 -16.52 -2.02
N LYS A 10 -11.98 -16.67 -2.36
CA LYS A 10 -12.63 -17.99 -2.64
C LYS A 10 -11.93 -18.85 -3.69
N ARG A 11 -10.98 -18.31 -4.45
CA ARG A 11 -10.17 -19.05 -5.44
C ARG A 11 -8.73 -19.34 -4.98
N GLN A 12 -8.32 -18.82 -3.84
CA GLN A 12 -7.03 -19.12 -3.24
C GLN A 12 -7.29 -19.87 -1.94
N THR A 13 -6.77 -21.06 -1.81
CA THR A 13 -6.78 -21.76 -0.52
C THR A 13 -5.88 -20.99 0.44
N PRO A 14 -6.43 -20.33 1.48
CA PRO A 14 -5.58 -19.64 2.44
C PRO A 14 -4.68 -20.67 3.11
N THR A 15 -3.38 -20.50 2.97
CA THR A 15 -2.41 -21.36 3.64
C THR A 15 -2.00 -20.69 4.93
N PHE A 16 -2.42 -21.23 6.06
CA PHE A 16 -1.94 -20.83 7.37
C PHE A 16 -0.76 -21.71 7.73
N THR A 17 0.34 -21.09 8.11
CA THR A 17 1.52 -21.82 8.59
C THR A 17 1.97 -21.21 9.91
N SER A 18 2.65 -22.00 10.75
CA SER A 18 3.27 -21.46 11.94
C SER A 18 4.49 -20.62 11.58
N PHE A 19 4.87 -19.69 12.46
CA PHE A 19 6.08 -18.92 12.31
C PHE A 19 7.31 -19.82 12.11
N GLN A 20 7.41 -20.90 12.87
CA GLN A 20 8.48 -21.88 12.75
C GLN A 20 8.53 -22.55 11.37
N ASN A 21 7.38 -22.95 10.83
CA ASN A 21 7.35 -23.59 9.50
C ASN A 21 7.71 -22.61 8.39
N TRP A 22 7.36 -21.32 8.54
CA TRP A 22 7.69 -20.30 7.55
C TRP A 22 9.19 -19.91 7.59
N THR A 23 9.70 -19.66 8.79
CA THR A 23 11.04 -19.07 8.96
C THR A 23 12.12 -20.09 9.25
N GLY A 24 11.74 -21.34 9.60
CA GLY A 24 12.64 -22.37 10.10
C GLY A 24 13.16 -22.09 11.52
N ARG A 25 12.68 -21.03 12.18
CA ARG A 25 13.11 -20.61 13.52
C ARG A 25 11.98 -20.79 14.53
N ARG A 26 12.31 -21.14 15.75
CA ARG A 26 11.37 -21.14 16.85
C ARG A 26 11.19 -19.72 17.39
N PRO A 27 9.98 -19.33 17.86
CA PRO A 27 9.77 -18.02 18.47
C PRO A 27 10.76 -17.72 19.62
N GLU A 28 11.15 -18.75 20.38
CA GLU A 28 12.09 -18.65 21.50
C GLU A 28 13.54 -18.37 21.04
N GLU A 29 13.89 -18.75 19.81
CA GLU A 29 15.21 -18.48 19.20
C GLU A 29 15.31 -17.07 18.63
N LEU A 30 14.18 -16.39 18.43
CA LEU A 30 14.16 -14.97 18.25
C LEU A 30 14.33 -14.40 19.66
N ALA A 31 15.55 -14.05 19.99
CA ALA A 31 15.83 -13.37 21.24
C ALA A 31 15.05 -12.06 21.30
N PHE A 32 13.76 -12.14 21.66
CA PHE A 32 13.08 -11.04 22.28
C PHE A 32 13.79 -10.85 23.60
N THR A 33 14.86 -10.09 23.58
CA THR A 33 15.61 -9.80 24.79
C THR A 33 14.63 -9.16 25.75
N GLU A 34 14.46 -9.76 26.92
CA GLU A 34 13.68 -9.19 28.02
C GLU A 34 14.35 -7.90 28.53
N GLU A 35 15.52 -7.56 27.96
CA GLU A 35 16.23 -6.33 28.26
C GLU A 35 15.42 -5.10 27.84
N PRO A 36 15.12 -4.20 28.78
CA PRO A 36 14.25 -3.05 28.54
C PRO A 36 14.74 -2.15 27.40
N GLU A 37 16.05 -2.00 27.22
CA GLU A 37 16.62 -1.14 26.17
C GLU A 37 16.50 -1.77 24.78
N ALA A 38 16.70 -3.07 24.65
CA ALA A 38 16.50 -3.76 23.38
C ALA A 38 15.04 -3.73 22.95
N ARG A 39 14.12 -3.84 23.90
CA ARG A 39 12.69 -3.70 23.65
C ARG A 39 12.34 -2.30 23.16
N LYS A 40 12.87 -1.26 23.78
CA LYS A 40 12.66 0.13 23.36
C LYS A 40 13.17 0.36 21.93
N GLU A 41 14.32 -0.22 21.59
CA GLU A 41 14.86 -0.10 20.25
C GLU A 41 13.98 -0.80 19.21
N CYS A 42 13.47 -2.00 19.49
CA CYS A 42 12.48 -2.65 18.63
C CYS A 42 11.19 -1.81 18.47
N GLU A 43 10.77 -1.14 19.52
CA GLU A 43 9.59 -0.26 19.49
C GLU A 43 9.87 1.00 18.63
N ARG A 44 11.07 1.58 18.69
CA ARG A 44 11.50 2.66 17.80
C ARG A 44 11.52 2.21 16.34
N GLU A 45 12.06 1.00 16.09
CA GLU A 45 12.17 0.45 14.75
C GLU A 45 10.82 0.28 14.05
N LEU A 46 9.75 -0.05 14.79
CA LEU A 46 8.39 -0.08 14.23
C LEU A 46 7.96 1.30 13.69
N VAL A 47 8.29 2.35 14.42
CA VAL A 47 7.96 3.73 14.01
C VAL A 47 8.83 4.17 12.84
N ARG A 48 10.14 3.84 12.86
CA ARG A 48 11.06 4.11 11.75
C ARG A 48 10.58 3.44 10.47
N THR A 49 10.29 2.14 10.54
CA THR A 49 9.78 1.37 9.39
C THR A 49 8.51 2.00 8.81
N PHE A 50 7.57 2.38 9.67
CA PHE A 50 6.35 3.04 9.23
C PHE A 50 6.64 4.39 8.55
N LEU A 51 7.44 5.26 9.17
CA LEU A 51 7.71 6.58 8.62
C LEU A 51 8.57 6.52 7.35
N HIS A 52 9.51 5.59 7.28
CA HIS A 52 10.33 5.38 6.09
C HIS A 52 9.48 4.94 4.88
N CYS A 53 8.49 4.04 5.11
CA CYS A 53 7.64 3.52 4.04
C CYS A 53 6.45 4.42 3.70
N TYR A 54 5.92 5.17 4.68
CA TYR A 54 4.65 5.89 4.57
C TYR A 54 4.73 7.38 4.98
N GLY A 55 5.93 7.88 5.26
CA GLY A 55 6.12 9.29 5.58
C GLY A 55 6.04 10.21 4.34
N PRO A 56 5.70 11.49 4.53
CA PRO A 56 5.26 12.13 5.78
C PRO A 56 3.89 11.66 6.27
N SER A 57 3.78 11.26 7.52
CA SER A 57 2.54 10.70 8.07
C SER A 57 2.28 11.10 9.52
N GLY A 58 1.10 10.78 10.03
CA GLY A 58 0.69 11.09 11.39
C GLY A 58 0.56 9.87 12.28
N ARG A 59 0.57 10.11 13.61
CA ARG A 59 0.39 9.05 14.61
C ARG A 59 -0.89 8.23 14.40
N ASP A 60 -1.98 8.84 13.95
CA ASP A 60 -3.25 8.14 13.77
C ASP A 60 -3.20 7.17 12.58
N SER A 61 -2.40 7.50 11.55
CA SER A 61 -2.12 6.58 10.45
C SER A 61 -1.22 5.42 10.91
N PHE A 62 -0.19 5.72 11.73
CA PHE A 62 0.63 4.70 12.39
C PHE A 62 -0.21 3.74 13.26
N MET A 63 -1.11 4.30 14.07
CA MET A 63 -2.02 3.51 14.89
C MET A 63 -2.86 2.54 14.04
N GLY A 64 -3.37 3.01 12.91
CA GLY A 64 -4.14 2.18 11.99
C GLY A 64 -3.30 1.11 11.29
N TRP A 65 -2.09 1.46 10.87
CA TRP A 65 -1.16 0.53 10.23
C TRP A 65 -0.75 -0.60 11.19
N LEU A 66 -0.40 -0.25 12.43
CA LEU A 66 0.01 -1.23 13.44
C LEU A 66 -1.19 -2.01 14.03
N GLY A 67 -2.42 -1.48 13.92
CA GLY A 67 -3.60 -2.09 14.53
C GLY A 67 -3.60 -2.05 16.06
N CYS A 68 -2.96 -1.05 16.66
CA CYS A 68 -2.79 -0.93 18.11
C CYS A 68 -3.75 0.10 18.74
N SER A 69 -3.82 0.12 20.09
CA SER A 69 -4.59 1.12 20.82
C SER A 69 -3.98 2.52 20.71
N GLY A 70 -4.81 3.57 20.89
CA GLY A 70 -4.33 4.95 20.89
C GLY A 70 -3.29 5.26 21.99
N GLN A 71 -3.39 4.58 23.14
CA GLN A 71 -2.41 4.70 24.22
C GLN A 71 -1.06 4.08 23.80
N GLN A 72 -1.10 2.92 23.19
CA GLN A 72 0.11 2.23 22.68
C GLN A 72 0.75 3.02 21.55
N ALA A 73 -0.04 3.50 20.57
CA ALA A 73 0.47 4.34 19.49
C ALA A 73 1.16 5.60 20.01
N ARG A 74 0.57 6.25 21.04
CA ARG A 74 1.17 7.44 21.66
C ARG A 74 2.49 7.14 22.32
N ARG A 75 2.60 6.03 23.05
CA ARG A 75 3.83 5.60 23.72
C ARG A 75 4.93 5.31 22.71
N LEU A 76 4.64 4.50 21.70
CA LEU A 76 5.59 4.13 20.64
C LEU A 76 6.08 5.36 19.88
N TRP A 77 5.14 6.20 19.44
CA TRP A 77 5.44 7.44 18.70
C TRP A 77 6.33 8.39 19.48
N SER A 78 6.05 8.56 20.79
CA SER A 78 6.86 9.43 21.64
C SER A 78 8.28 8.89 21.85
N GLY A 79 8.47 7.57 21.78
CA GLY A 79 9.78 6.94 21.90
C GLY A 79 10.73 7.22 20.75
N ALA A 80 10.22 7.58 19.56
CA ALA A 80 11.03 7.89 18.38
C ALA A 80 10.97 9.38 17.98
N LYS A 81 10.40 10.23 18.84
CA LYS A 81 10.12 11.65 18.50
C LYS A 81 11.39 12.47 18.20
N ASP A 82 12.50 12.12 18.80
CA ASP A 82 13.81 12.74 18.61
C ASP A 82 14.41 12.48 17.21
N GLU A 83 13.85 11.53 16.47
CA GLU A 83 14.28 11.17 15.12
C GLU A 83 13.35 11.73 14.03
N MET A 84 12.32 12.50 14.42
CA MET A 84 11.28 13.00 13.52
C MET A 84 11.32 14.49 13.32
N GLU A 85 11.13 14.89 12.06
CA GLU A 85 10.92 16.29 11.69
C GLU A 85 9.46 16.53 11.29
N PRO A 86 8.88 17.68 11.71
CA PRO A 86 7.54 18.07 11.30
C PRO A 86 7.53 18.56 9.84
N VAL A 87 6.59 18.07 9.06
CA VAL A 87 6.38 18.46 7.67
C VAL A 87 4.94 18.91 7.48
N GLN A 88 4.72 20.04 6.82
CA GLN A 88 3.38 20.51 6.50
C GLN A 88 2.88 19.84 5.22
N THR A 89 1.79 19.08 5.33
CA THR A 89 1.13 18.43 4.21
C THR A 89 -0.27 19.03 4.07
N GLY A 90 -0.39 20.04 3.21
CA GLY A 90 -1.59 20.86 3.15
C GLY A 90 -1.89 21.55 4.47
N LYS A 91 -3.03 21.24 5.10
CA LYS A 91 -3.44 21.81 6.39
C LYS A 91 -3.02 20.97 7.61
N LYS A 92 -2.36 19.85 7.39
CA LYS A 92 -1.96 18.93 8.47
C LYS A 92 -0.47 19.00 8.73
N THR A 93 -0.09 18.91 10.00
CA THR A 93 1.28 18.63 10.39
C THR A 93 1.47 17.12 10.43
N CYS A 94 2.33 16.62 9.57
CA CYS A 94 2.80 15.24 9.51
C CYS A 94 4.26 15.19 10.00
N TYR A 95 4.79 13.98 10.09
CA TYR A 95 6.17 13.75 10.52
C TYR A 95 6.85 12.80 9.55
N MET A 96 8.13 12.95 9.38
CA MET A 96 8.99 11.99 8.70
C MET A 96 10.32 11.87 9.44
N LEU A 97 11.10 10.88 9.09
CA LEU A 97 12.42 10.69 9.69
C LEU A 97 13.37 11.79 9.22
N SER A 98 14.17 12.33 10.15
CA SER A 98 15.20 13.32 9.83
C SER A 98 16.15 12.83 8.74
N ASN A 99 16.50 11.54 8.76
CA ASN A 99 17.38 10.92 7.78
C ASN A 99 16.78 10.80 6.37
N ASP A 100 15.46 10.85 6.24
CA ASP A 100 14.77 10.75 4.94
C ASP A 100 14.49 12.12 4.31
N MET A 101 14.72 13.22 5.05
CA MET A 101 14.44 14.58 4.57
C MET A 101 15.21 14.94 3.30
N GLU A 102 16.49 14.60 3.25
CA GLU A 102 17.33 14.87 2.08
C GLU A 102 16.88 14.08 0.86
N ALA A 103 16.57 12.80 1.04
CA ALA A 103 16.07 11.96 -0.02
C ALA A 103 14.74 12.46 -0.59
N LEU A 104 13.83 12.93 0.27
CA LEU A 104 12.57 13.54 -0.16
C LEU A 104 12.82 14.86 -0.94
N ALA A 105 13.71 15.72 -0.43
CA ALA A 105 14.00 17.01 -1.08
C ALA A 105 14.60 16.86 -2.48
N HIS A 106 15.35 15.78 -2.71
CA HIS A 106 15.95 15.47 -4.01
C HIS A 106 15.12 14.47 -4.86
N SER A 107 14.02 13.96 -4.32
CA SER A 107 13.15 13.07 -5.08
C SER A 107 12.48 13.82 -6.21
N GLN A 108 12.52 13.23 -7.41
CA GLN A 108 11.77 13.71 -8.56
C GLN A 108 10.63 12.73 -8.81
N ALA A 109 9.41 13.28 -8.88
CA ALA A 109 8.28 12.48 -9.31
C ALA A 109 8.48 12.11 -10.80
N ASP A 110 8.45 10.82 -11.10
CA ASP A 110 8.34 10.34 -12.47
C ASP A 110 6.90 10.59 -12.95
N GLY A 111 6.67 11.79 -13.51
CA GLY A 111 5.35 12.28 -13.88
C GLY A 111 4.67 11.50 -15.00
N GLU A 112 5.43 10.67 -15.73
CA GLU A 112 4.91 9.88 -16.86
C GLU A 112 4.66 8.41 -16.47
N ARG A 113 5.15 7.97 -15.32
CA ARG A 113 5.06 6.57 -14.94
C ARG A 113 3.63 6.17 -14.58
N LEU A 114 3.14 5.18 -15.33
CA LEU A 114 1.89 4.47 -15.06
C LEU A 114 2.18 3.15 -14.34
N LEU A 115 1.36 2.78 -13.37
CA LEU A 115 1.44 1.50 -12.67
C LEU A 115 0.05 0.90 -12.50
N LEU A 116 -0.05 -0.42 -12.61
CA LEU A 116 -1.24 -1.18 -12.24
C LEU A 116 -1.03 -1.80 -10.86
N LEU A 117 -1.70 -1.28 -9.85
CA LEU A 117 -1.65 -1.83 -8.50
C LEU A 117 -2.85 -2.76 -8.25
N GLY A 118 -2.60 -3.83 -7.50
CA GLY A 118 -3.66 -4.73 -7.06
C GLY A 118 -4.62 -4.08 -6.04
N ALA A 119 -5.79 -4.68 -5.86
CA ALA A 119 -6.85 -4.17 -4.96
C ALA A 119 -6.44 -4.03 -3.48
N HIS A 120 -5.43 -4.76 -3.05
CA HIS A 120 -4.92 -4.81 -1.68
C HIS A 120 -3.43 -4.48 -1.61
N ASP A 121 -2.96 -3.67 -2.57
CA ASP A 121 -1.61 -3.15 -2.51
C ASP A 121 -1.44 -2.28 -1.26
N PRO A 122 -0.35 -2.46 -0.48
CA PRO A 122 -0.09 -1.67 0.73
C PRO A 122 -0.10 -0.16 0.50
N TYR A 123 0.26 0.30 -0.69
CA TYR A 123 0.19 1.71 -1.06
C TYR A 123 -1.23 2.30 -0.96
N LEU A 124 -2.27 1.47 -1.13
CA LEU A 124 -3.67 1.87 -1.05
C LEU A 124 -4.25 1.81 0.37
N ASP A 125 -3.52 1.20 1.31
CA ASP A 125 -4.00 0.98 2.68
C ASP A 125 -3.63 2.14 3.63
N ILE A 126 -3.54 3.34 3.10
CA ILE A 126 -3.30 4.55 3.86
C ILE A 126 -4.62 5.22 4.27
N LYS A 127 -4.61 5.89 5.43
CA LYS A 127 -5.78 6.64 5.92
C LYS A 127 -5.97 7.97 5.17
N ASP A 128 -4.91 8.60 4.73
CA ASP A 128 -4.93 9.90 4.05
C ASP A 128 -5.21 9.72 2.55
N ARG A 129 -6.35 9.11 2.23
CA ARG A 129 -6.80 8.80 0.86
C ARG A 129 -6.90 10.02 -0.04
N ASP A 130 -7.13 11.20 0.53
CA ASP A 130 -7.19 12.47 -0.19
C ASP A 130 -5.85 12.81 -0.89
N VAL A 131 -4.72 12.27 -0.41
CA VAL A 131 -3.40 12.42 -1.06
C VAL A 131 -3.36 11.66 -2.39
N LEU A 132 -3.99 10.49 -2.43
CA LEU A 132 -4.01 9.64 -3.63
C LEU A 132 -5.14 10.01 -4.60
N LEU A 133 -6.27 10.47 -4.07
CA LEU A 133 -7.47 10.79 -4.84
C LEU A 133 -8.33 11.80 -4.06
N GLU A 134 -8.36 13.04 -4.53
CA GLU A 134 -9.07 14.14 -3.84
C GLU A 134 -10.59 13.99 -3.91
N ASP A 135 -11.12 13.50 -5.05
CA ASP A 135 -12.57 13.36 -5.24
C ASP A 135 -13.14 12.22 -4.41
N ARG A 136 -13.93 12.58 -3.39
CA ARG A 136 -14.58 11.62 -2.48
C ARG A 136 -15.62 10.73 -3.15
N THR A 137 -16.16 11.14 -4.28
CA THR A 137 -17.09 10.31 -5.05
C THR A 137 -16.32 9.20 -5.74
N LEU A 138 -15.19 9.51 -6.33
CA LEU A 138 -14.30 8.53 -6.95
C LEU A 138 -13.64 7.61 -5.91
N GLN A 139 -13.35 8.12 -4.70
CA GLN A 139 -12.87 7.29 -3.59
C GLN A 139 -13.79 6.10 -3.30
N LYS A 140 -15.12 6.28 -3.40
CA LYS A 140 -16.11 5.20 -3.21
C LYS A 140 -16.00 4.11 -4.29
N ALA A 141 -15.51 4.45 -5.47
CA ALA A 141 -15.29 3.49 -6.54
C ALA A 141 -14.04 2.63 -6.29
N VAL A 142 -13.03 3.19 -5.63
CA VAL A 142 -11.76 2.52 -5.29
C VAL A 142 -11.91 1.69 -4.01
N TRP A 143 -12.28 2.34 -2.90
CA TRP A 143 -12.39 1.71 -1.58
C TRP A 143 -13.83 1.28 -1.29
N LYS A 144 -14.20 0.13 -1.82
CA LYS A 144 -15.53 -0.47 -1.62
C LYS A 144 -15.56 -1.32 -0.35
N THR A 145 -16.74 -1.53 0.20
CA THR A 145 -16.92 -2.46 1.33
C THR A 145 -16.55 -3.89 0.94
N VAL A 146 -16.81 -4.27 -0.31
CA VAL A 146 -16.50 -5.61 -0.86
C VAL A 146 -16.05 -5.47 -2.31
N GLY A 147 -15.00 -6.21 -2.67
CA GLY A 147 -14.56 -6.33 -4.06
C GLY A 147 -13.91 -5.06 -4.61
N ASN A 148 -12.90 -4.54 -3.91
CA ASN A 148 -12.08 -3.45 -4.41
C ASN A 148 -11.53 -3.78 -5.81
N PRO A 149 -11.52 -2.83 -6.75
CA PRO A 149 -10.76 -2.95 -7.98
C PRO A 149 -9.26 -2.77 -7.71
N GLY A 150 -8.41 -3.15 -8.65
CA GLY A 150 -7.08 -2.60 -8.73
C GLY A 150 -7.13 -1.14 -9.16
N VAL A 151 -6.04 -0.40 -8.97
CA VAL A 151 -5.95 1.01 -9.35
C VAL A 151 -4.88 1.24 -10.40
N ILE A 152 -5.11 2.26 -11.22
CA ILE A 152 -4.14 2.81 -12.16
C ILE A 152 -3.52 4.02 -11.47
N LEU A 153 -2.22 3.99 -11.22
CA LEU A 153 -1.47 5.14 -10.73
C LEU A 153 -0.82 5.89 -11.89
N LYS A 154 -0.86 7.22 -11.82
CA LYS A 154 -0.09 8.14 -12.64
C LYS A 154 0.59 9.14 -11.71
N ALA A 155 1.91 9.23 -11.77
CA ALA A 155 2.67 10.13 -10.91
C ALA A 155 2.33 10.02 -9.42
N GLY A 156 2.08 8.80 -8.91
CA GLY A 156 1.72 8.54 -7.51
C GLY A 156 0.26 8.81 -7.13
N ARG A 157 -0.58 9.28 -8.05
CA ARG A 157 -2.02 9.53 -7.83
C ARG A 157 -2.89 8.53 -8.57
N ILE A 158 -4.10 8.32 -8.09
CA ILE A 158 -5.03 7.38 -8.71
C ILE A 158 -5.70 8.05 -9.92
N ALA A 159 -5.35 7.59 -11.12
CA ALA A 159 -5.90 8.04 -12.40
C ALA A 159 -7.05 7.15 -12.92
N GLY A 160 -7.32 6.02 -12.26
CA GLY A 160 -8.38 5.11 -12.67
C GLY A 160 -8.41 3.83 -11.86
N ILE A 161 -9.30 2.93 -12.26
CA ILE A 161 -9.44 1.59 -11.69
C ILE A 161 -9.37 0.54 -12.79
N TRP A 162 -8.97 -0.67 -12.44
CA TRP A 162 -8.95 -1.79 -13.37
C TRP A 162 -9.45 -3.09 -12.74
N ARG A 163 -9.97 -3.96 -13.58
CA ARG A 163 -10.49 -5.28 -13.21
C ARG A 163 -10.07 -6.31 -14.24
N THR A 164 -10.01 -7.56 -13.82
CA THR A 164 -9.72 -8.67 -14.72
C THR A 164 -10.76 -9.75 -14.60
N LYS A 165 -10.95 -10.47 -15.72
CA LYS A 165 -11.74 -11.69 -15.80
C LYS A 165 -10.92 -12.77 -16.47
N THR A 166 -10.76 -13.89 -15.79
CA THR A 166 -10.08 -15.06 -16.34
C THR A 166 -11.09 -15.97 -17.05
N LEU A 167 -10.78 -16.37 -18.27
CA LEU A 167 -11.60 -17.22 -19.13
C LEU A 167 -10.71 -18.35 -19.67
N GLY A 168 -10.64 -19.49 -18.95
CA GLY A 168 -9.72 -20.58 -19.26
C GLY A 168 -8.26 -20.11 -19.15
N ASP A 169 -7.52 -20.18 -20.25
CA ASP A 169 -6.12 -19.74 -20.41
C ASP A 169 -5.98 -18.27 -20.81
N LYS A 170 -7.09 -17.52 -20.82
CA LYS A 170 -7.14 -16.14 -21.31
C LYS A 170 -7.54 -15.15 -20.21
N LEU A 171 -7.03 -13.94 -20.32
CA LEU A 171 -7.35 -12.81 -19.44
C LEU A 171 -8.05 -11.70 -20.25
N GLU A 172 -9.13 -11.17 -19.70
CA GLU A 172 -9.73 -9.91 -20.16
C GLU A 172 -9.50 -8.85 -19.09
N THR A 173 -9.14 -7.64 -19.51
CA THR A 173 -8.90 -6.50 -18.62
C THR A 173 -9.85 -5.37 -19.02
N GLU A 174 -10.49 -4.77 -18.03
CA GLU A 174 -11.35 -3.59 -18.17
C GLU A 174 -10.80 -2.48 -17.27
N MET A 175 -10.60 -1.30 -17.83
CA MET A 175 -10.07 -0.12 -17.16
C MET A 175 -11.11 1.01 -17.23
N THR A 176 -11.28 1.72 -16.13
CA THR A 176 -12.13 2.92 -16.06
C THR A 176 -11.25 4.08 -15.63
N LEU A 177 -11.04 5.02 -16.51
CA LEU A 177 -10.22 6.20 -16.26
C LEU A 177 -11.01 7.28 -15.51
N PHE A 178 -10.37 7.97 -14.59
CA PHE A 178 -10.92 9.11 -13.86
C PHE A 178 -10.50 10.45 -14.48
N GLU A 179 -9.49 10.40 -15.34
CA GLU A 179 -9.00 11.55 -16.11
C GLU A 179 -8.71 11.13 -17.54
N ALA A 180 -8.60 12.12 -18.43
CA ALA A 180 -8.22 11.86 -19.80
C ALA A 180 -6.74 11.49 -19.88
N LEU A 181 -6.45 10.38 -20.55
CA LEU A 181 -5.09 9.96 -20.85
C LEU A 181 -4.80 10.10 -22.36
N GLU A 182 -3.56 10.42 -22.67
CA GLU A 182 -3.09 10.52 -24.05
C GLU A 182 -2.97 9.12 -24.70
N THR A 183 -2.84 9.10 -26.03
CA THR A 183 -2.72 7.84 -26.78
C THR A 183 -1.51 7.02 -26.36
N VAL A 184 -0.39 7.67 -26.07
CA VAL A 184 0.85 7.01 -25.60
C VAL A 184 0.61 6.35 -24.25
N GLU A 185 -0.03 7.03 -23.31
CA GLU A 185 -0.35 6.51 -21.98
C GLU A 185 -1.32 5.32 -22.05
N LYS A 186 -2.33 5.38 -22.93
CA LYS A 186 -3.23 4.25 -23.17
C LYS A 186 -2.54 3.04 -23.77
N ASN A 187 -1.55 3.25 -24.62
CA ASN A 187 -0.74 2.15 -25.15
C ASN A 187 0.12 1.53 -24.06
N ASN A 188 0.74 2.33 -23.19
CA ASN A 188 1.48 1.85 -22.03
C ASN A 188 0.58 1.02 -21.08
N LEU A 189 -0.67 1.45 -20.85
CA LEU A 189 -1.62 0.64 -20.05
C LEU A 189 -1.94 -0.72 -20.68
N LYS A 190 -1.97 -0.83 -22.02
CA LYS A 190 -2.14 -2.11 -22.70
C LYS A 190 -0.92 -3.01 -22.51
N GLU A 191 0.28 -2.44 -22.64
CA GLU A 191 1.53 -3.17 -22.41
C GLU A 191 1.60 -3.70 -20.98
N LEU A 192 1.26 -2.87 -19.97
CA LEU A 192 1.16 -3.30 -18.57
C LEU A 192 0.12 -4.41 -18.35
N ALA A 193 -1.00 -4.36 -19.08
CA ALA A 193 -2.01 -5.42 -19.02
C ALA A 193 -1.49 -6.73 -19.66
N GLU A 194 -0.69 -6.65 -20.73
CA GLU A 194 -0.02 -7.81 -21.34
C GLU A 194 1.02 -8.42 -20.39
N GLU A 195 1.87 -7.59 -19.79
CA GLU A 195 2.84 -8.02 -18.77
C GLU A 195 2.14 -8.73 -17.59
N TYR A 196 1.03 -8.16 -17.11
CA TYR A 196 0.24 -8.79 -16.06
C TYR A 196 -0.34 -10.14 -16.50
N ALA A 197 -0.85 -10.25 -17.72
CA ALA A 197 -1.34 -11.51 -18.25
C ALA A 197 -0.22 -12.57 -18.31
N GLN A 198 0.95 -12.19 -18.81
CA GLN A 198 2.14 -13.06 -18.86
C GLN A 198 2.58 -13.51 -17.46
N PHE A 199 2.64 -12.57 -16.50
CA PHE A 199 2.93 -12.89 -15.09
C PHE A 199 1.95 -13.94 -14.51
N ARG A 200 0.67 -13.88 -14.94
CA ARG A 200 -0.35 -14.84 -14.54
C ARG A 200 -0.31 -16.16 -15.33
N GLY A 201 0.61 -16.31 -16.27
CA GLY A 201 0.67 -17.47 -17.19
C GLY A 201 -0.53 -17.54 -18.12
N LEU A 202 -1.15 -16.42 -18.48
CA LEU A 202 -2.34 -16.31 -19.32
C LEU A 202 -2.06 -15.48 -20.57
N ALA A 203 -2.87 -15.66 -21.62
CA ALA A 203 -2.84 -14.79 -22.79
C ALA A 203 -3.83 -13.63 -22.63
N LEU A 204 -3.41 -12.40 -22.89
CA LEU A 204 -4.35 -11.27 -22.92
C LEU A 204 -5.27 -11.40 -24.12
N LYS A 205 -6.57 -11.58 -23.89
CA LYS A 205 -7.58 -11.69 -24.95
C LYS A 205 -8.16 -10.33 -25.34
N LYS A 206 -8.36 -9.47 -24.34
CA LYS A 206 -9.00 -8.17 -24.50
C LYS A 206 -8.54 -7.21 -23.43
N CYS A 207 -8.24 -5.98 -23.82
CA CYS A 207 -8.04 -4.84 -22.93
C CYS A 207 -8.97 -3.71 -23.38
N VAL A 208 -9.88 -3.31 -22.49
CA VAL A 208 -10.80 -2.17 -22.69
C VAL A 208 -10.34 -1.03 -21.80
N ILE A 209 -10.14 0.15 -22.39
CA ILE A 209 -9.75 1.39 -21.69
C ILE A 209 -10.77 2.46 -22.01
#